data_01a5766516156701e9799304d87c15b6
#
_entry.id   01a5766516156701e9799304d87c15b6
#
_cell.length_a   1.000
_cell.length_b   1.000
_cell.length_c   1.000
_cell.angle_alpha   90.00
_cell.angle_beta   90.00
_cell.angle_gamma   90.00
#
_symmetry.space_group_name_H-M   'P 1'
#
loop_
_entity.id
_entity.type
_entity.pdbx_description
1 polymer ?
#
loop_
_entity_poly.entity_id
_entity_poly.type
_entity_poly.pdbx_seq_one_letter_code
_entity_poly.pdbx_strand_id
1 'polypeptide(L)'
;MGDTRAHALLVQMLGAKKTLEIGVFTGYSSLSVALALPPDGKIVACDVSEDWTNVARRYWKEAGVEHKIDLHLAPAVETLSQLLADGEAGTFDFAFLDADKDNYDTYYELLLPLLRPGGTIAIDNVLWSGRVIDPEVKDADTVALKELNQKLHHDERISLSMLPIADGLTLAVKR
;
A
#
# COMPACT_ATOMS: atom_id res chain seq x y z
N MET A 1 6.57 3.19 -12.75
CA MET A 1 5.80 4.23 -12.01
C MET A 1 4.33 3.90 -12.21
N GLY A 2 3.67 3.35 -11.19
CA GLY A 2 2.24 3.04 -11.25
C GLY A 2 1.40 4.31 -11.51
N ASP A 3 0.20 4.17 -12.06
CA ASP A 3 -0.68 5.33 -12.26
C ASP A 3 -1.29 5.73 -10.90
N THR A 4 -0.60 6.61 -10.18
CA THR A 4 -1.05 7.12 -8.86
C THR A 4 -2.40 7.84 -8.93
N ARG A 5 -2.89 8.21 -10.12
CA ARG A 5 -4.26 8.69 -10.31
C ARG A 5 -5.28 7.59 -10.02
N ALA A 6 -4.89 6.32 -10.23
CA ALA A 6 -5.74 5.18 -9.86
C ALA A 6 -5.95 5.13 -8.34
N HIS A 7 -4.91 5.39 -7.53
CA HIS A 7 -5.03 5.41 -6.06
C HIS A 7 -5.96 6.53 -5.59
N ALA A 8 -5.81 7.74 -6.15
CA ALA A 8 -6.70 8.87 -5.85
C ALA A 8 -8.16 8.54 -6.18
N LEU A 9 -8.41 7.90 -7.34
CA LEU A 9 -9.75 7.48 -7.74
C LEU A 9 -10.31 6.40 -6.80
N LEU A 10 -9.51 5.38 -6.45
CA LEU A 10 -9.92 4.33 -5.52
C LEU A 10 -10.32 4.90 -4.16
N VAL A 11 -9.51 5.81 -3.60
CA VAL A 11 -9.78 6.48 -2.33
C VAL A 11 -11.11 7.26 -2.38
N GLN A 12 -11.37 7.96 -3.50
CA GLN A 12 -12.66 8.66 -3.71
C GLN A 12 -13.84 7.69 -3.83
N MET A 13 -13.69 6.61 -4.61
CA MET A 13 -14.75 5.60 -4.80
C MET A 13 -15.11 4.88 -3.50
N LEU A 14 -14.11 4.63 -2.63
CA LEU A 14 -14.28 4.01 -1.31
C LEU A 14 -14.86 4.99 -0.26
N GLY A 15 -14.87 6.30 -0.56
CA GLY A 15 -15.14 7.33 0.44
C GLY A 15 -14.15 7.27 1.60
N ALA A 16 -12.91 6.90 1.31
CA ALA A 16 -11.89 6.64 2.32
C ALA A 16 -11.55 7.89 3.12
N LYS A 17 -11.28 7.69 4.42
CA LYS A 17 -10.82 8.73 5.35
C LYS A 17 -9.49 8.36 6.00
N LYS A 18 -9.24 7.09 6.24
CA LYS A 18 -8.06 6.60 6.92
C LYS A 18 -7.34 5.57 6.07
N THR A 19 -6.10 5.87 5.67
CA THR A 19 -5.35 5.05 4.72
C THR A 19 -3.96 4.72 5.23
N LEU A 20 -3.38 3.65 4.69
CA LEU A 20 -2.02 3.18 4.93
C LEU A 20 -1.21 3.25 3.63
N GLU A 21 0.06 3.57 3.73
CA GLU A 21 1.03 3.50 2.64
C GLU A 21 2.32 2.84 3.12
N ILE A 22 2.70 1.75 2.46
CA ILE A 22 3.93 1.01 2.75
C ILE A 22 4.88 1.18 1.57
N GLY A 23 5.94 1.97 1.78
CA GLY A 23 6.84 2.45 0.75
C GLY A 23 6.40 3.81 0.22
N VAL A 24 7.03 4.87 0.72
CA VAL A 24 6.72 6.27 0.38
C VAL A 24 7.57 6.80 -0.76
N PHE A 25 8.86 6.46 -0.74
CA PHE A 25 9.85 6.98 -1.67
C PHE A 25 9.81 8.53 -1.71
N THR A 26 9.63 9.14 -2.88
CA THR A 26 9.54 10.61 -3.03
C THR A 26 8.14 11.18 -2.77
N GLY A 27 7.18 10.35 -2.31
CA GLY A 27 5.87 10.78 -1.82
C GLY A 27 4.84 11.11 -2.89
N TYR A 28 5.00 10.61 -4.13
CA TYR A 28 4.04 10.91 -5.20
C TYR A 28 2.69 10.23 -5.00
N SER A 29 2.68 8.99 -4.54
CA SER A 29 1.46 8.23 -4.20
C SER A 29 0.73 8.84 -3.00
N SER A 30 1.42 9.07 -1.89
CA SER A 30 0.86 9.72 -0.70
C SER A 30 0.34 11.13 -0.98
N LEU A 31 1.04 11.91 -1.80
CA LEU A 31 0.54 13.22 -2.25
C LEU A 31 -0.80 13.10 -2.99
N SER A 32 -0.88 12.17 -3.95
CA SER A 32 -2.08 11.95 -4.75
C SER A 32 -3.27 11.52 -3.89
N VAL A 33 -3.03 10.60 -2.94
CA VAL A 33 -4.03 10.13 -1.97
C VAL A 33 -4.44 11.27 -1.03
N ALA A 34 -3.49 12.02 -0.47
CA ALA A 34 -3.77 13.13 0.45
C ALA A 34 -4.63 14.24 -0.17
N LEU A 35 -4.40 14.54 -1.47
CA LEU A 35 -5.22 15.49 -2.22
C LEU A 35 -6.63 14.97 -2.47
N ALA A 36 -6.82 13.66 -2.60
CA ALA A 36 -8.11 13.02 -2.83
C ALA A 36 -8.92 12.79 -1.55
N LEU A 37 -8.26 12.67 -0.40
CA LEU A 37 -8.90 12.51 0.90
C LEU A 37 -9.67 13.76 1.34
N PRO A 38 -10.78 13.60 2.08
CA PRO A 38 -11.49 14.73 2.69
C PRO A 38 -10.60 15.53 3.66
N PRO A 39 -11.00 16.74 4.09
CA PRO A 39 -10.19 17.59 4.97
C PRO A 39 -9.76 16.93 6.29
N ASP A 40 -10.58 16.02 6.82
CA ASP A 40 -10.35 15.23 8.03
C ASP A 40 -9.63 13.90 7.76
N GLY A 41 -9.28 13.62 6.50
CA GLY A 41 -8.64 12.38 6.11
C GLY A 41 -7.19 12.27 6.58
N LYS A 42 -6.73 11.04 6.83
CA LYS A 42 -5.39 10.73 7.34
C LYS A 42 -4.73 9.58 6.59
N ILE A 43 -3.42 9.68 6.45
CA ILE A 43 -2.54 8.66 5.92
C ILE A 43 -1.51 8.31 6.99
N VAL A 44 -1.39 7.05 7.36
CA VAL A 44 -0.21 6.53 8.06
C VAL A 44 0.73 6.00 6.98
N ALA A 45 1.90 6.59 6.85
CA ALA A 45 2.88 6.32 5.81
C ALA A 45 4.16 5.75 6.41
N CYS A 46 4.64 4.62 5.91
CA CYS A 46 5.82 3.92 6.41
C CYS A 46 6.94 3.91 5.36
N ASP A 47 8.12 4.33 5.75
CA ASP A 47 9.35 4.24 4.95
C ASP A 47 10.56 4.14 5.87
N VAL A 48 11.68 3.66 5.36
CA VAL A 48 12.95 3.58 6.11
C VAL A 48 13.97 4.63 5.66
N SER A 49 13.71 5.33 4.55
CA SER A 49 14.65 6.28 3.96
C SER A 49 14.30 7.72 4.31
N GLU A 50 15.11 8.33 5.17
CA GLU A 50 15.00 9.75 5.47
C GLU A 50 15.27 10.63 4.24
N ASP A 51 16.23 10.25 3.41
CA ASP A 51 16.60 11.02 2.22
C ASP A 51 15.43 11.15 1.24
N TRP A 52 14.77 10.04 0.92
CA TRP A 52 13.61 10.05 0.02
C TRP A 52 12.41 10.75 0.63
N THR A 53 12.13 10.51 1.90
CA THR A 53 10.97 11.10 2.58
C THR A 53 11.16 12.60 2.86
N ASN A 54 12.38 13.12 2.94
CA ASN A 54 12.64 14.57 2.97
C ASN A 54 12.22 15.24 1.65
N VAL A 55 12.37 14.57 0.51
CA VAL A 55 11.82 15.04 -0.76
C VAL A 55 10.29 15.06 -0.70
N ALA A 56 9.68 13.98 -0.20
CA ALA A 56 8.22 13.85 -0.04
C ALA A 56 7.65 14.97 0.83
N ARG A 57 8.21 15.21 2.02
CA ARG A 57 7.78 16.25 2.96
C ARG A 57 7.75 17.64 2.32
N ARG A 58 8.73 17.95 1.48
CA ARG A 58 8.76 19.23 0.77
C ARG A 58 7.53 19.39 -0.13
N TYR A 59 7.19 18.38 -0.93
CA TYR A 59 6.05 18.44 -1.83
C TYR A 59 4.70 18.39 -1.11
N TRP A 60 4.59 17.61 -0.02
CA TRP A 60 3.39 17.61 0.83
C TRP A 60 3.12 18.98 1.44
N LYS A 61 4.17 19.67 1.88
CA LYS A 61 4.09 21.04 2.41
C LYS A 61 3.72 22.05 1.34
N GLU A 62 4.36 21.99 0.16
CA GLU A 62 4.04 22.87 -0.98
C GLU A 62 2.58 22.70 -1.42
N ALA A 63 2.04 21.49 -1.36
CA ALA A 63 0.65 21.18 -1.69
C ALA A 63 -0.34 21.44 -0.53
N GLY A 64 0.13 21.80 0.66
CA GLY A 64 -0.71 22.06 1.83
C GLY A 64 -1.36 20.85 2.46
N VAL A 65 -0.85 19.63 2.18
CA VAL A 65 -1.44 18.35 2.66
C VAL A 65 -0.62 17.64 3.73
N GLU A 66 0.52 18.18 4.15
CA GLU A 66 1.42 17.59 5.14
C GLU A 66 0.67 17.22 6.45
N HIS A 67 -0.32 18.02 6.84
CA HIS A 67 -1.12 17.80 8.05
C HIS A 67 -1.99 16.52 8.01
N LYS A 68 -2.18 15.93 6.83
CA LYS A 68 -2.91 14.66 6.66
C LYS A 68 -2.00 13.43 6.78
N ILE A 69 -0.68 13.59 6.74
CA ILE A 69 0.27 12.49 6.58
C ILE A 69 1.07 12.32 7.86
N ASP A 70 0.90 11.18 8.50
CA ASP A 70 1.67 10.73 9.65
C ASP A 70 2.76 9.76 9.15
N LEU A 71 3.99 10.28 9.05
CA LEU A 71 5.12 9.54 8.51
C LEU A 71 5.92 8.86 9.61
N HIS A 72 6.02 7.54 9.53
CA HIS A 72 6.82 6.68 10.39
C HIS A 72 8.11 6.25 9.64
N LEU A 73 9.25 6.74 10.12
CA LEU A 73 10.59 6.34 9.63
C LEU A 73 11.07 5.12 10.43
N ALA A 74 10.53 3.96 10.10
CA ALA A 74 10.83 2.68 10.74
C ALA A 74 10.46 1.53 9.79
N PRO A 75 10.94 0.29 10.05
CA PRO A 75 10.44 -0.88 9.36
C PRO A 75 8.91 -0.97 9.46
N ALA A 76 8.23 -1.10 8.33
CA ALA A 76 6.76 -1.04 8.29
C ALA A 76 6.10 -2.13 9.16
N VAL A 77 6.75 -3.30 9.29
CA VAL A 77 6.31 -4.38 10.19
C VAL A 77 6.14 -3.89 11.64
N GLU A 78 7.05 -3.05 12.13
CA GLU A 78 7.00 -2.51 13.49
C GLU A 78 5.79 -1.57 13.64
N THR A 79 5.63 -0.63 12.69
CA THR A 79 4.50 0.32 12.71
C THR A 79 3.16 -0.39 12.59
N LEU A 80 3.02 -1.35 11.66
CA LEU A 80 1.77 -2.09 11.48
C LEU A 80 1.43 -2.94 12.70
N SER A 81 2.44 -3.60 13.30
CA SER A 81 2.27 -4.37 14.54
C SER A 81 1.84 -3.49 15.71
N GLN A 82 2.42 -2.28 15.81
CA GLN A 82 2.03 -1.32 16.85
C GLN A 82 0.59 -0.84 16.66
N LEU A 83 0.18 -0.53 15.43
CA LEU A 83 -1.21 -0.14 15.14
C LEU A 83 -2.22 -1.23 15.56
N LEU A 84 -1.88 -2.51 15.32
CA LEU A 84 -2.72 -3.62 15.79
C LEU A 84 -2.76 -3.71 17.31
N ALA A 85 -1.61 -3.51 17.98
CA ALA A 85 -1.54 -3.51 19.45
C ALA A 85 -2.32 -2.33 20.09
N ASP A 86 -2.37 -1.20 19.38
CA ASP A 86 -3.11 0.00 19.80
C ASP A 86 -4.63 -0.10 19.53
N GLY A 87 -5.09 -1.25 19.00
CA GLY A 87 -6.52 -1.50 18.77
C GLY A 87 -7.08 -0.91 17.47
N GLU A 88 -6.22 -0.61 16.50
CA GLU A 88 -6.60 -0.02 15.21
C GLU A 88 -7.13 -1.06 14.19
N ALA A 89 -7.37 -2.30 14.62
CA ALA A 89 -7.97 -3.32 13.78
C ALA A 89 -9.34 -2.87 13.23
N GLY A 90 -9.53 -3.03 11.91
CA GLY A 90 -10.79 -2.69 11.25
C GLY A 90 -11.06 -1.18 11.10
N THR A 91 -10.05 -0.32 11.27
CA THR A 91 -10.26 1.14 11.22
C THR A 91 -9.83 1.80 9.92
N PHE A 92 -9.05 1.10 9.08
CA PHE A 92 -8.55 1.66 7.82
C PHE A 92 -9.44 1.30 6.63
N ASP A 93 -9.56 2.23 5.69
CA ASP A 93 -10.38 2.10 4.48
C ASP A 93 -9.60 1.57 3.29
N PHE A 94 -8.32 1.96 3.20
CA PHE A 94 -7.48 1.69 2.05
C PHE A 94 -6.02 1.52 2.49
N ALA A 95 -5.29 0.63 1.84
CA ALA A 95 -3.85 0.47 1.99
C ALA A 95 -3.19 0.38 0.61
N PHE A 96 -2.05 1.04 0.44
CA PHE A 96 -1.18 0.90 -0.72
C PHE A 96 0.12 0.22 -0.31
N LEU A 97 0.51 -0.82 -1.03
CA LEU A 97 1.71 -1.61 -0.79
C LEU A 97 2.64 -1.54 -2.00
N ASP A 98 3.75 -0.82 -1.86
CA ASP A 98 4.83 -0.71 -2.84
C ASP A 98 6.18 -0.52 -2.13
N ALA A 99 6.68 -1.58 -1.52
CA ALA A 99 7.92 -1.60 -0.74
C ALA A 99 8.86 -2.73 -1.20
N ASP A 100 9.72 -3.20 -0.30
CA ASP A 100 10.60 -4.35 -0.49
C ASP A 100 9.78 -5.64 -0.66
N LYS A 101 10.04 -6.36 -1.73
CA LYS A 101 9.18 -7.47 -2.18
C LYS A 101 9.27 -8.70 -1.27
N ASP A 102 10.42 -8.91 -0.64
CA ASP A 102 10.64 -10.01 0.31
C ASP A 102 9.65 -9.99 1.49
N ASN A 103 9.16 -8.81 1.88
CA ASN A 103 8.24 -8.63 2.99
C ASN A 103 6.77 -8.50 2.59
N TYR A 104 6.42 -8.61 1.31
CA TYR A 104 5.04 -8.40 0.84
C TYR A 104 4.01 -9.31 1.51
N ASP A 105 4.33 -10.58 1.73
CA ASP A 105 3.45 -11.50 2.46
C ASP A 105 3.22 -11.07 3.90
N THR A 106 4.28 -10.67 4.60
CA THR A 106 4.20 -10.16 5.97
C THR A 106 3.38 -8.87 6.03
N TYR A 107 3.61 -7.94 5.11
CA TYR A 107 2.82 -6.71 5.03
C TYR A 107 1.34 -7.00 4.77
N TYR A 108 1.05 -7.90 3.85
CA TYR A 108 -0.33 -8.30 3.54
C TYR A 108 -1.06 -8.84 4.78
N GLU A 109 -0.42 -9.75 5.54
CA GLU A 109 -1.02 -10.34 6.74
C GLU A 109 -1.22 -9.32 7.88
N LEU A 110 -0.41 -8.27 7.95
CA LEU A 110 -0.56 -7.18 8.91
C LEU A 110 -1.59 -6.14 8.46
N LEU A 111 -1.66 -5.87 7.15
CA LEU A 111 -2.60 -4.89 6.58
C LEU A 111 -4.04 -5.40 6.61
N LEU A 112 -4.26 -6.68 6.30
CA LEU A 112 -5.61 -7.22 6.19
C LEU A 112 -6.45 -7.07 7.49
N PRO A 113 -5.96 -7.38 8.71
CA PRO A 113 -6.70 -7.11 9.93
C PRO A 113 -6.93 -5.63 10.21
N LEU A 114 -6.03 -4.72 9.80
CA LEU A 114 -6.19 -3.28 9.98
C LEU A 114 -7.32 -2.70 9.14
N LEU A 115 -7.61 -3.28 7.98
CA LEU A 115 -8.71 -2.83 7.13
C LEU A 115 -10.08 -3.21 7.73
N ARG A 116 -11.07 -2.30 7.55
CA ARG A 116 -12.48 -2.64 7.77
C ARG A 116 -12.99 -3.62 6.72
N PRO A 117 -14.13 -4.31 6.94
CA PRO A 117 -14.83 -4.99 5.86
C PRO A 117 -15.16 -4.03 4.72
N GLY A 118 -14.90 -4.45 3.48
CA GLY A 118 -14.98 -3.59 2.28
C GLY A 118 -13.79 -2.66 2.09
N GLY A 119 -12.83 -2.60 3.02
CA GLY A 119 -11.55 -1.92 2.82
C GLY A 119 -10.68 -2.65 1.81
N THR A 120 -9.79 -1.94 1.14
CA THR A 120 -9.05 -2.44 -0.02
C THR A 120 -7.54 -2.27 0.15
N ILE A 121 -6.77 -3.32 -0.14
CA ILE A 121 -5.33 -3.24 -0.35
C ILE A 121 -5.07 -3.14 -1.86
N ALA A 122 -4.34 -2.13 -2.29
CA ALA A 122 -3.77 -2.02 -3.62
C ALA A 122 -2.29 -2.44 -3.56
N ILE A 123 -1.91 -3.50 -4.27
CA ILE A 123 -0.56 -4.09 -4.26
C ILE A 123 0.06 -3.87 -5.63
N ASP A 124 1.15 -3.09 -5.68
CA ASP A 124 1.84 -2.75 -6.94
C ASP A 124 2.91 -3.76 -7.32
N ASN A 125 3.28 -3.75 -8.60
CA ASN A 125 4.34 -4.55 -9.23
C ASN A 125 4.11 -6.07 -9.18
N VAL A 126 2.88 -6.53 -9.15
CA VAL A 126 2.56 -7.96 -9.02
C VAL A 126 2.91 -8.80 -10.27
N LEU A 127 3.18 -8.15 -11.41
CA LEU A 127 3.65 -8.79 -12.64
C LEU A 127 5.18 -8.84 -12.75
N TRP A 128 5.88 -7.92 -12.09
CA TRP A 128 7.34 -7.84 -12.02
C TRP A 128 8.00 -7.95 -13.41
N SER A 129 7.56 -7.09 -14.34
CA SER A 129 7.98 -7.10 -15.75
C SER A 129 7.81 -8.47 -16.46
N GLY A 130 6.81 -9.24 -16.04
CA GLY A 130 6.53 -10.59 -16.54
C GLY A 130 7.40 -11.70 -15.94
N ARG A 131 8.33 -11.38 -15.03
CA ARG A 131 9.23 -12.36 -14.41
C ARG A 131 8.49 -13.39 -13.54
N VAL A 132 7.31 -13.04 -13.02
CA VAL A 132 6.51 -13.95 -12.19
C VAL A 132 6.01 -15.20 -12.94
N ILE A 133 5.96 -15.19 -14.25
CA ILE A 133 5.57 -16.36 -15.05
C ILE A 133 6.75 -17.17 -15.57
N ASP A 134 7.99 -16.68 -15.44
CA ASP A 134 9.19 -17.35 -15.91
C ASP A 134 9.68 -18.36 -14.85
N PRO A 135 9.69 -19.67 -15.14
CA PRO A 135 10.11 -20.70 -14.18
C PRO A 135 11.62 -20.67 -13.88
N GLU A 136 12.42 -20.06 -14.75
CA GLU A 136 13.87 -19.98 -14.59
C GLU A 136 14.30 -18.84 -13.65
N VAL A 137 13.43 -17.86 -13.41
CA VAL A 137 13.73 -16.72 -12.54
C VAL A 137 13.49 -17.11 -11.08
N LYS A 138 14.57 -17.07 -10.28
CA LYS A 138 14.62 -17.56 -8.89
C LYS A 138 15.23 -16.56 -7.90
N ASP A 139 15.32 -15.29 -8.27
CA ASP A 139 15.69 -14.25 -7.30
C ASP A 139 14.60 -14.07 -6.23
N ALA A 140 14.99 -13.59 -5.05
CA ALA A 140 14.13 -13.54 -3.88
C ALA A 140 12.85 -12.73 -4.14
N ASP A 141 12.96 -11.55 -4.73
CA ASP A 141 11.82 -10.68 -5.04
C ASP A 141 10.79 -11.37 -5.95
N THR A 142 11.28 -12.01 -7.03
CA THR A 142 10.39 -12.71 -7.96
C THR A 142 9.70 -13.90 -7.32
N VAL A 143 10.42 -14.66 -6.48
CA VAL A 143 9.85 -15.81 -5.76
C VAL A 143 8.79 -15.33 -4.77
N ALA A 144 9.09 -14.30 -3.98
CA ALA A 144 8.15 -13.72 -3.02
C ALA A 144 6.84 -13.26 -3.70
N LEU A 145 6.96 -12.57 -4.84
CA LEU A 145 5.78 -12.14 -5.60
C LEU A 145 4.98 -13.30 -6.20
N LYS A 146 5.64 -14.36 -6.70
CA LYS A 146 4.96 -15.58 -7.18
C LYS A 146 4.15 -16.22 -6.06
N GLU A 147 4.76 -16.40 -4.88
CA GLU A 147 4.13 -17.00 -3.71
C GLU A 147 2.96 -16.15 -3.21
N LEU A 148 3.13 -14.84 -3.11
CA LEU A 148 2.06 -13.93 -2.74
C LEU A 148 0.90 -13.98 -3.73
N ASN A 149 1.16 -13.88 -5.05
CA ASN A 149 0.11 -13.93 -6.06
C ASN A 149 -0.70 -15.24 -5.97
N GLN A 150 -0.02 -16.37 -5.73
CA GLN A 150 -0.67 -17.67 -5.54
C GLN A 150 -1.50 -17.70 -4.24
N LYS A 151 -0.98 -17.17 -3.14
CA LYS A 151 -1.70 -17.07 -1.87
C LYS A 151 -2.96 -16.22 -2.01
N LEU A 152 -2.84 -15.01 -2.59
CA LEU A 152 -3.96 -14.09 -2.78
C LEU A 152 -5.08 -14.73 -3.63
N HIS A 153 -4.71 -15.51 -4.65
CA HIS A 153 -5.68 -16.19 -5.51
C HIS A 153 -6.57 -17.19 -4.75
N HIS A 154 -6.07 -17.78 -3.67
CA HIS A 154 -6.78 -18.78 -2.87
C HIS A 154 -7.30 -18.22 -1.53
N ASP A 155 -7.07 -16.94 -1.23
CA ASP A 155 -7.47 -16.36 0.06
C ASP A 155 -8.96 -16.03 0.09
N GLU A 156 -9.72 -16.79 0.84
CA GLU A 156 -11.17 -16.63 0.99
C GLU A 156 -11.57 -15.38 1.81
N ARG A 157 -10.62 -14.75 2.48
CA ARG A 157 -10.84 -13.51 3.27
C ARG A 157 -11.04 -12.27 2.40
N ILE A 158 -10.74 -12.37 1.10
CA ILE A 158 -10.77 -11.23 0.17
C ILE A 158 -11.59 -11.54 -1.09
N SER A 159 -11.99 -10.47 -1.77
CA SER A 159 -12.37 -10.48 -3.18
C SER A 159 -11.25 -9.85 -3.97
N LEU A 160 -10.75 -10.54 -4.98
CA LEU A 160 -9.51 -10.21 -5.68
C LEU A 160 -9.76 -9.83 -7.13
N SER A 161 -9.03 -8.81 -7.61
CA SER A 161 -8.89 -8.49 -9.04
C SER A 161 -7.47 -8.00 -9.33
N MET A 162 -6.83 -8.55 -10.35
CA MET A 162 -5.56 -8.06 -10.85
C MET A 162 -5.78 -7.26 -12.13
N LEU A 163 -5.30 -6.03 -12.13
CA LEU A 163 -5.39 -5.09 -13.25
C LEU A 163 -4.03 -5.03 -13.97
N PRO A 164 -3.97 -5.23 -15.29
CA PRO A 164 -2.72 -5.15 -16.06
C PRO A 164 -2.35 -3.67 -16.36
N ILE A 165 -2.24 -2.88 -15.30
CA ILE A 165 -1.85 -1.46 -15.36
C ILE A 165 -0.39 -1.38 -14.93
N ALA A 166 0.46 -0.69 -15.71
CA ALA A 166 1.89 -0.59 -15.47
C ALA A 166 2.53 -1.97 -15.24
N ASP A 167 3.11 -2.23 -14.07
CA ASP A 167 3.72 -3.52 -13.71
C ASP A 167 2.76 -4.45 -12.93
N GLY A 168 1.46 -4.24 -13.12
CA GLY A 168 0.38 -5.00 -12.49
C GLY A 168 -0.02 -4.45 -11.13
N LEU A 169 -1.31 -4.18 -10.98
CA LEU A 169 -1.91 -3.72 -9.73
C LEU A 169 -2.97 -4.72 -9.27
N THR A 170 -2.74 -5.34 -8.13
CA THR A 170 -3.75 -6.20 -7.50
C THR A 170 -4.58 -5.40 -6.52
N LEU A 171 -5.92 -5.53 -6.63
CA LEU A 171 -6.88 -5.00 -5.67
C LEU A 171 -7.45 -6.17 -4.86
N ALA A 172 -7.24 -6.12 -3.55
CA ALA A 172 -7.74 -7.11 -2.60
C ALA A 172 -8.73 -6.43 -1.64
N VAL A 173 -10.01 -6.72 -1.79
CA VAL A 173 -11.10 -6.16 -0.96
C VAL A 173 -11.39 -7.13 0.17
N LYS A 174 -11.26 -6.68 1.42
CA LYS A 174 -11.60 -7.48 2.61
C LYS A 174 -13.10 -7.79 2.65
N ARG A 175 -13.45 -9.06 2.84
CA ARG A 175 -14.83 -9.52 3.02
C ARG A 175 -15.37 -9.29 4.42
#